data_54a78130b34782422b75e7f6f5942c14
#
_entry.id   54a78130b34782422b75e7f6f5942c14
#
_cell.length_a   1.000
_cell.length_b   1.000
_cell.length_c   1.000
_cell.angle_alpha   90.00
_cell.angle_beta   90.00
_cell.angle_gamma   90.00
#
_symmetry.space_group_name_H-M   'P 1'
#
loop_
_entity.id
_entity.type
_entity.pdbx_description
1 polymer ?
#
loop_
_entity_poly.entity_id
_entity_poly.type
_entity_poly.pdbx_seq_one_letter_code
_entity_poly.pdbx_strand_id
1 'polypeptide(L)'
;MRTVMNYIRPYFRRISLQMMIKIGGTVIELFLPAMLSVIIDDYAKRPGGEGGVWLMGGAMVLFAILAWLGNCIANRMSTTVSREITRSLRRDLFRRITALSAAQQDAMTDASLISRLTSDTYNVHNMIDRMQRLGVRAPMLLIGGIIVSLVMEPVLTLVLIATLPLLAGTVIWSSKKGVPLFTWVQEGQDKMVRKVQENMAGARVIRALSRTKWEQNAFGEVNADLAARQRKADLTMARVSPLTSFILNASLAFVVLVGAHRVHMGYIGAGKIISFLSFVTIILNALLMVTRIFVMYSKGSASAKRIEAVLLTEDDLTSKAMEQEQESAHIVFEHVSFSYNKRYNNVTDLDFSIGHGQTLGIIGPTGSGKSTLLSLLMRQYDADEGEIRISGKPLQSLSKEELHSRLGVVFQYDFLMADSIRENIRFGRDIEEAAMLDAVSCAQASFIHEKDGGLDFELNVKGRNLSGGQQQRVLICRALAGDPRILLLDDCSSALDFRTDRELRRALRERHGLATTVIVAQRVSAVMAADLILVMDKGRIIGKGTHPQLMENCPMYRELCQLQLGGDAL
;
A
#
# COMPACT_ATOMS: atom_id res chain seq x y z
N MET A 1 1.71 -16.98 -3.01
CA MET A 1 0.48 -17.83 -2.94
C MET A 1 0.38 -18.68 -1.68
N ARG A 2 1.50 -19.28 -1.22
CA ARG A 2 1.52 -20.12 0.00
C ARG A 2 1.07 -19.33 1.24
N THR A 3 1.55 -18.11 1.40
CA THR A 3 1.19 -17.20 2.50
C THR A 3 -0.30 -16.85 2.51
N VAL A 4 -0.88 -16.51 1.33
CA VAL A 4 -2.32 -16.22 1.24
C VAL A 4 -3.17 -17.45 1.57
N MET A 5 -2.69 -18.67 1.23
CA MET A 5 -3.36 -19.91 1.58
C MET A 5 -3.48 -20.11 3.10
N ASN A 6 -2.50 -19.65 3.88
CA ASN A 6 -2.57 -19.71 5.35
C ASN A 6 -3.74 -18.88 5.91
N TYR A 7 -4.09 -17.76 5.26
CA TYR A 7 -5.26 -16.95 5.64
C TYR A 7 -6.58 -17.58 5.21
N ILE A 8 -6.58 -18.41 4.15
CA ILE A 8 -7.77 -19.10 3.66
C ILE A 8 -8.07 -20.36 4.51
N ARG A 9 -7.03 -21.06 4.96
CA ARG A 9 -7.12 -22.35 5.66
C ARG A 9 -8.09 -22.40 6.84
N PRO A 10 -8.17 -21.38 7.73
CA PRO A 10 -9.12 -21.37 8.86
C PRO A 10 -10.59 -21.40 8.42
N TYR A 11 -10.89 -20.90 7.22
CA TYR A 11 -12.24 -20.78 6.67
C TYR A 11 -12.65 -21.95 5.78
N PHE A 12 -11.82 -23.00 5.68
CA PHE A 12 -12.02 -24.09 4.73
C PHE A 12 -13.39 -24.77 4.89
N ARG A 13 -13.85 -24.99 6.11
CA ARG A 13 -15.18 -25.57 6.38
C ARG A 13 -16.31 -24.68 5.86
N ARG A 14 -16.23 -23.36 6.07
CA ARG A 14 -17.25 -22.42 5.57
C ARG A 14 -17.24 -22.32 4.05
N ILE A 15 -16.04 -22.35 3.44
CA ILE A 15 -15.86 -22.34 1.98
C ILE A 15 -16.44 -23.63 1.39
N SER A 16 -16.18 -24.80 1.96
CA SER A 16 -16.72 -26.07 1.47
C SER A 16 -18.23 -26.11 1.55
N LEU A 17 -18.84 -25.67 2.66
CA LEU A 17 -20.30 -25.59 2.80
C LEU A 17 -20.90 -24.64 1.75
N GLN A 18 -20.31 -23.45 1.59
CA GLN A 18 -20.72 -22.49 0.58
C GLN A 18 -20.62 -23.05 -0.84
N MET A 19 -19.53 -23.81 -1.15
CA MET A 19 -19.36 -24.46 -2.45
C MET A 19 -20.43 -25.54 -2.69
N MET A 20 -20.78 -26.35 -1.68
CA MET A 20 -21.85 -27.33 -1.79
C MET A 20 -23.21 -26.70 -2.09
N ILE A 21 -23.57 -25.61 -1.36
CA ILE A 21 -24.81 -24.87 -1.62
C ILE A 21 -24.78 -24.29 -3.04
N LYS A 22 -23.63 -23.77 -3.49
CA LYS A 22 -23.47 -23.20 -4.82
C LYS A 22 -23.62 -24.25 -5.92
N ILE A 23 -23.04 -25.43 -5.73
CA ILE A 23 -23.18 -26.59 -6.63
C ILE A 23 -24.66 -26.99 -6.71
N GLY A 24 -25.33 -27.18 -5.57
CA GLY A 24 -26.74 -27.53 -5.54
C GLY A 24 -27.63 -26.54 -6.29
N GLY A 25 -27.48 -25.24 -6.01
CA GLY A 25 -28.22 -24.18 -6.72
C GLY A 25 -27.91 -24.16 -8.23
N THR A 26 -26.68 -24.44 -8.65
CA THR A 26 -26.29 -24.47 -10.06
C THR A 26 -26.81 -25.72 -10.76
N VAL A 27 -26.84 -26.87 -10.08
CA VAL A 27 -27.45 -28.11 -10.63
C VAL A 27 -28.95 -27.92 -10.84
N ILE A 28 -29.66 -27.34 -9.86
CA ILE A 28 -31.10 -27.03 -10.00
C ILE A 28 -31.33 -26.10 -11.20
N GLU A 29 -30.49 -25.10 -11.40
CA GLU A 29 -30.56 -24.17 -12.54
C GLU A 29 -30.46 -24.90 -13.90
N LEU A 30 -29.62 -25.95 -13.99
CA LEU A 30 -29.45 -26.76 -15.20
C LEU A 30 -30.68 -27.62 -15.53
N PHE A 31 -31.54 -27.96 -14.56
CA PHE A 31 -32.77 -28.73 -14.82
C PHE A 31 -33.89 -27.87 -15.39
N LEU A 32 -33.89 -26.54 -15.23
CA LEU A 32 -34.97 -25.66 -15.70
C LEU A 32 -35.23 -25.77 -17.21
N PRO A 33 -34.23 -25.73 -18.12
CA PRO A 33 -34.49 -25.92 -19.55
C PRO A 33 -35.00 -27.33 -19.88
N ALA A 34 -34.53 -28.37 -19.15
CA ALA A 34 -35.00 -29.73 -19.38
C ALA A 34 -36.50 -29.90 -18.98
N MET A 35 -36.93 -29.29 -17.86
CA MET A 35 -38.35 -29.28 -17.46
C MET A 35 -39.21 -28.55 -18.50
N LEU A 36 -38.70 -27.46 -19.10
CA LEU A 36 -39.41 -26.76 -20.15
C LEU A 36 -39.67 -27.66 -21.36
N SER A 37 -38.72 -28.52 -21.77
CA SER A 37 -38.98 -29.48 -22.87
C SER A 37 -40.07 -30.46 -22.55
N VAL A 38 -40.14 -30.97 -21.32
CA VAL A 38 -41.19 -31.91 -20.87
C VAL A 38 -42.55 -31.22 -20.88
N ILE A 39 -42.65 -29.97 -20.42
CA ILE A 39 -43.89 -29.19 -20.49
C ILE A 39 -44.40 -29.10 -21.93
N ILE A 40 -43.53 -28.74 -22.87
CA ILE A 40 -43.94 -28.50 -24.25
C ILE A 40 -44.20 -29.82 -25.00
N ASP A 41 -43.37 -30.82 -24.84
CA ASP A 41 -43.45 -32.05 -25.65
C ASP A 41 -44.43 -33.09 -25.10
N ASP A 42 -44.55 -33.20 -23.77
CA ASP A 42 -45.37 -34.27 -23.14
C ASP A 42 -46.75 -33.78 -22.65
N TYR A 43 -46.82 -32.56 -22.09
CA TYR A 43 -48.10 -32.10 -21.48
C TYR A 43 -48.86 -31.14 -22.40
N ALA A 44 -48.23 -30.13 -23.03
CA ALA A 44 -48.95 -29.12 -23.81
C ALA A 44 -49.60 -29.66 -25.08
N LYS A 45 -49.13 -30.80 -25.60
CA LYS A 45 -49.64 -31.45 -26.82
C LYS A 45 -50.77 -32.44 -26.52
N ARG A 46 -50.93 -32.89 -25.28
CA ARG A 46 -51.93 -33.92 -24.93
C ARG A 46 -53.29 -33.29 -24.58
N PRO A 47 -54.39 -33.80 -25.17
CA PRO A 47 -55.71 -33.40 -24.72
C PRO A 47 -55.88 -33.71 -23.22
N GLY A 48 -56.27 -32.71 -22.41
CA GLY A 48 -56.36 -32.87 -20.95
C GLY A 48 -55.05 -32.72 -20.17
N GLY A 49 -53.94 -32.33 -20.84
CA GLY A 49 -52.61 -32.14 -20.22
C GLY A 49 -52.44 -30.86 -19.39
N GLU A 50 -53.48 -30.01 -19.30
CA GLU A 50 -53.44 -28.72 -18.58
C GLU A 50 -52.96 -28.85 -17.14
N GLY A 51 -53.45 -29.85 -16.41
CA GLY A 51 -53.04 -30.12 -15.01
C GLY A 51 -51.56 -30.43 -14.89
N GLY A 52 -50.97 -31.15 -15.87
CA GLY A 52 -49.56 -31.41 -15.94
C GLY A 52 -48.72 -30.18 -16.22
N VAL A 53 -49.19 -29.28 -17.10
CA VAL A 53 -48.57 -27.98 -17.38
C VAL A 53 -48.49 -27.11 -16.13
N TRP A 54 -49.59 -27.01 -15.38
CA TRP A 54 -49.64 -26.25 -14.11
C TRP A 54 -48.73 -26.86 -13.04
N LEU A 55 -48.71 -28.19 -12.89
CA LEU A 55 -47.89 -28.89 -11.92
C LEU A 55 -46.41 -28.71 -12.23
N MET A 56 -45.95 -28.96 -13.47
CA MET A 56 -44.58 -28.80 -13.87
C MET A 56 -44.13 -27.34 -13.95
N GLY A 57 -45.01 -26.43 -14.34
CA GLY A 57 -44.77 -24.99 -14.30
C GLY A 57 -44.58 -24.51 -12.86
N GLY A 58 -45.42 -24.98 -11.92
CA GLY A 58 -45.25 -24.70 -10.49
C GLY A 58 -43.92 -25.26 -9.92
N ALA A 59 -43.57 -26.50 -10.29
CA ALA A 59 -42.28 -27.10 -9.92
C ALA A 59 -41.11 -26.32 -10.49
N MET A 60 -41.20 -25.82 -11.73
CA MET A 60 -40.15 -25.02 -12.36
C MET A 60 -39.96 -23.68 -11.63
N VAL A 61 -41.06 -23.01 -11.21
CA VAL A 61 -40.98 -21.81 -10.38
C VAL A 61 -40.35 -22.10 -9.02
N LEU A 62 -40.73 -23.19 -8.37
CA LEU A 62 -40.14 -23.62 -7.10
C LEU A 62 -38.64 -23.85 -7.25
N PHE A 63 -38.21 -24.58 -8.30
CA PHE A 63 -36.78 -24.81 -8.57
C PHE A 63 -36.04 -23.51 -8.87
N ALA A 64 -36.63 -22.58 -9.60
CA ALA A 64 -36.03 -21.26 -9.84
C ALA A 64 -35.82 -20.47 -8.52
N ILE A 65 -36.82 -20.52 -7.61
CA ILE A 65 -36.73 -19.91 -6.26
C ILE A 65 -35.63 -20.59 -5.44
N LEU A 66 -35.58 -21.93 -5.43
CA LEU A 66 -34.55 -22.68 -4.69
C LEU A 66 -33.12 -22.39 -5.24
N ALA A 67 -32.96 -22.34 -6.57
CA ALA A 67 -31.72 -21.99 -7.21
C ALA A 67 -31.30 -20.54 -6.86
N TRP A 68 -32.23 -19.60 -6.88
CA TRP A 68 -32.00 -18.21 -6.49
C TRP A 68 -31.56 -18.09 -5.03
N LEU A 69 -32.32 -18.71 -4.10
CA LEU A 69 -32.00 -18.71 -2.67
C LEU A 69 -30.63 -19.33 -2.40
N GLY A 70 -30.33 -20.52 -2.98
CA GLY A 70 -29.03 -21.18 -2.85
C GLY A 70 -27.88 -20.30 -3.35
N ASN A 71 -28.07 -19.66 -4.51
CA ASN A 71 -27.10 -18.73 -5.06
C ASN A 71 -26.91 -17.47 -4.19
N CYS A 72 -27.99 -16.90 -3.63
CA CYS A 72 -27.91 -15.76 -2.72
C CYS A 72 -27.17 -16.08 -1.43
N ILE A 73 -27.51 -17.20 -0.78
CA ILE A 73 -26.86 -17.65 0.45
C ILE A 73 -25.37 -17.89 0.20
N ALA A 74 -25.03 -18.66 -0.86
CA ALA A 74 -23.64 -18.94 -1.21
C ALA A 74 -22.85 -17.66 -1.52
N ASN A 75 -23.41 -16.72 -2.27
CA ASN A 75 -22.75 -15.45 -2.57
C ASN A 75 -22.53 -14.60 -1.30
N ARG A 76 -23.50 -14.55 -0.38
CA ARG A 76 -23.38 -13.83 0.89
C ARG A 76 -22.28 -14.44 1.77
N MET A 77 -22.23 -15.78 1.85
CA MET A 77 -21.15 -16.48 2.57
C MET A 77 -19.79 -16.19 1.96
N SER A 78 -19.67 -16.22 0.63
CA SER A 78 -18.42 -15.89 -0.10
C SER A 78 -17.93 -14.49 0.27
N THR A 79 -18.80 -13.47 0.19
CA THR A 79 -18.43 -12.09 0.52
C THR A 79 -17.95 -11.95 1.96
N THR A 80 -18.65 -12.60 2.91
CA THR A 80 -18.30 -12.54 4.32
C THR A 80 -16.91 -13.15 4.56
N VAL A 81 -16.67 -14.35 4.04
CA VAL A 81 -15.37 -15.04 4.17
C VAL A 81 -14.24 -14.24 3.51
N SER A 82 -14.45 -13.76 2.28
CA SER A 82 -13.44 -12.98 1.56
C SER A 82 -13.10 -11.68 2.29
N ARG A 83 -14.09 -11.02 2.92
CA ARG A 83 -13.89 -9.83 3.73
C ARG A 83 -13.07 -10.12 4.99
N GLU A 84 -13.38 -11.19 5.71
CA GLU A 84 -12.65 -11.59 6.92
C GLU A 84 -11.18 -11.94 6.60
N ILE A 85 -10.93 -12.70 5.54
CA ILE A 85 -9.59 -13.02 5.05
C ILE A 85 -8.82 -11.73 4.72
N THR A 86 -9.44 -10.82 3.97
CA THR A 86 -8.80 -9.57 3.56
C THR A 86 -8.52 -8.66 4.76
N ARG A 87 -9.42 -8.60 5.74
CA ARG A 87 -9.22 -7.84 6.98
C ARG A 87 -7.99 -8.34 7.75
N SER A 88 -7.86 -9.65 7.92
CA SER A 88 -6.71 -10.25 8.58
C SER A 88 -5.41 -9.99 7.81
N LEU A 89 -5.43 -10.18 6.48
CA LEU A 89 -4.30 -9.92 5.61
C LEU A 89 -3.82 -8.45 5.70
N ARG A 90 -4.75 -7.48 5.65
CA ARG A 90 -4.42 -6.05 5.77
C ARG A 90 -3.85 -5.70 7.13
N ARG A 91 -4.42 -6.25 8.21
CA ARG A 91 -3.93 -6.02 9.57
C ARG A 91 -2.48 -6.49 9.71
N ASP A 92 -2.19 -7.71 9.29
CA ASP A 92 -0.86 -8.30 9.44
C ASP A 92 0.15 -7.63 8.48
N LEU A 93 -0.29 -7.25 7.27
CA LEU A 93 0.51 -6.48 6.33
C LEU A 93 0.85 -5.09 6.88
N PHE A 94 -0.13 -4.37 7.45
CA PHE A 94 0.10 -3.07 8.07
C PHE A 94 1.07 -3.18 9.25
N ARG A 95 0.84 -4.17 10.13
CA ARG A 95 1.76 -4.45 11.24
C ARG A 95 3.18 -4.72 10.77
N ARG A 96 3.34 -5.46 9.66
CA ARG A 96 4.68 -5.73 9.12
C ARG A 96 5.31 -4.49 8.48
N ILE A 97 4.55 -3.71 7.72
CA ILE A 97 5.02 -2.46 7.12
C ILE A 97 5.53 -1.48 8.19
N THR A 98 4.79 -1.32 9.30
CA THR A 98 5.20 -0.42 10.40
C THR A 98 6.39 -0.96 11.21
N ALA A 99 6.73 -2.23 11.09
CA ALA A 99 7.87 -2.85 11.76
C ALA A 99 9.13 -2.92 10.88
N LEU A 100 9.05 -2.55 9.60
CA LEU A 100 10.21 -2.54 8.70
C LEU A 100 11.27 -1.54 9.18
N SER A 101 12.54 -1.88 9.01
CA SER A 101 13.65 -0.92 9.19
C SER A 101 13.66 0.14 8.10
N ALA A 102 14.38 1.24 8.34
CA ALA A 102 14.54 2.30 7.34
C ALA A 102 15.18 1.75 6.04
N ALA A 103 16.17 0.87 6.16
CA ALA A 103 16.80 0.22 5.01
C ALA A 103 15.81 -0.60 4.17
N GLN A 104 14.91 -1.34 4.83
CA GLN A 104 13.88 -2.13 4.18
C GLN A 104 12.80 -1.25 3.52
N GLN A 105 12.43 -0.12 4.17
CA GLN A 105 11.50 0.87 3.60
C GLN A 105 12.09 1.53 2.36
N ASP A 106 13.34 1.97 2.42
CA ASP A 106 14.06 2.56 1.28
C ASP A 106 14.13 1.60 0.08
N ALA A 107 14.43 0.32 0.33
CA ALA A 107 14.49 -0.71 -0.70
C ALA A 107 13.12 -0.98 -1.36
N MET A 108 12.02 -0.84 -0.59
CA MET A 108 10.67 -1.14 -1.07
C MET A 108 9.90 0.08 -1.57
N THR A 109 10.29 1.28 -1.20
CA THR A 109 9.65 2.58 -1.43
C THR A 109 8.24 2.71 -0.83
N ASP A 110 7.92 3.87 -0.26
CA ASP A 110 6.61 4.14 0.37
C ASP A 110 5.45 3.95 -0.60
N ALA A 111 5.59 4.45 -1.84
CA ALA A 111 4.56 4.31 -2.87
C ALA A 111 4.22 2.85 -3.17
N SER A 112 5.24 1.97 -3.20
CA SER A 112 5.06 0.53 -3.40
C SER A 112 4.37 -0.13 -2.19
N LEU A 113 4.74 0.23 -0.96
CA LEU A 113 4.13 -0.28 0.27
C LEU A 113 2.65 0.12 0.37
N ILE A 114 2.31 1.38 0.06
CA ILE A 114 0.93 1.87 -0.01
C ILE A 114 0.14 1.09 -1.06
N SER A 115 0.71 0.87 -2.25
CA SER A 115 0.06 0.09 -3.31
C SER A 115 -0.22 -1.36 -2.88
N ARG A 116 0.71 -1.99 -2.14
CA ARG A 116 0.53 -3.36 -1.59
C ARG A 116 -0.59 -3.41 -0.57
N LEU A 117 -0.69 -2.40 0.31
CA LEU A 117 -1.74 -2.33 1.32
C LEU A 117 -3.13 -2.04 0.73
N THR A 118 -3.21 -1.31 -0.38
CA THR A 118 -4.46 -0.88 -1.02
C THR A 118 -4.82 -1.74 -2.23
N SER A 119 -4.20 -1.49 -3.37
CA SER A 119 -4.53 -2.12 -4.66
C SER A 119 -4.26 -3.63 -4.68
N ASP A 120 -3.13 -4.07 -4.10
CA ASP A 120 -2.80 -5.50 -4.11
C ASP A 120 -3.72 -6.31 -3.19
N THR A 121 -4.05 -5.79 -2.00
CA THR A 121 -5.03 -6.45 -1.13
C THR A 121 -6.43 -6.49 -1.75
N TYR A 122 -6.82 -5.45 -2.53
CA TYR A 122 -8.07 -5.43 -3.28
C TYR A 122 -8.07 -6.49 -4.41
N ASN A 123 -6.97 -6.64 -5.14
CA ASN A 123 -6.85 -7.67 -6.17
C ASN A 123 -6.92 -9.09 -5.59
N VAL A 124 -6.28 -9.32 -4.43
CA VAL A 124 -6.38 -10.60 -3.71
C VAL A 124 -7.80 -10.84 -3.21
N HIS A 125 -8.47 -9.82 -2.66
CA HIS A 125 -9.87 -9.89 -2.26
C HIS A 125 -10.77 -10.32 -3.41
N ASN A 126 -10.67 -9.62 -4.57
CA ASN A 126 -11.46 -9.93 -5.75
C ASN A 126 -11.17 -11.34 -6.28
N MET A 127 -9.91 -11.76 -6.26
CA MET A 127 -9.54 -13.13 -6.64
C MET A 127 -10.25 -14.15 -5.74
N ILE A 128 -10.16 -14.01 -4.43
CA ILE A 128 -10.75 -14.93 -3.47
C ILE A 128 -12.28 -14.96 -3.59
N ASP A 129 -12.94 -13.79 -3.60
CA ASP A 129 -14.40 -13.67 -3.70
C ASP A 129 -14.93 -14.27 -5.00
N ARG A 130 -14.32 -13.91 -6.13
CA ARG A 130 -14.78 -14.36 -7.44
C ARG A 130 -14.44 -15.82 -7.74
N MET A 131 -13.30 -16.32 -7.24
CA MET A 131 -12.99 -17.76 -7.32
C MET A 131 -14.03 -18.60 -6.58
N GLN A 132 -14.51 -18.16 -5.42
CA GLN A 132 -15.56 -18.83 -4.68
C GLN A 132 -16.93 -18.76 -5.39
N ARG A 133 -17.24 -17.66 -6.08
CA ARG A 133 -18.54 -17.47 -6.75
C ARG A 133 -18.58 -18.07 -8.15
N LEU A 134 -17.56 -17.78 -8.97
CA LEU A 134 -17.54 -18.13 -10.37
C LEU A 134 -16.70 -19.37 -10.64
N GLY A 135 -15.65 -19.63 -9.82
CA GLY A 135 -14.73 -20.73 -10.01
C GLY A 135 -15.38 -22.11 -9.90
N VAL A 136 -16.49 -22.22 -9.16
CA VAL A 136 -17.30 -23.44 -9.09
C VAL A 136 -18.44 -23.39 -10.12
N ARG A 137 -19.16 -22.27 -10.20
CA ARG A 137 -20.35 -22.16 -11.06
C ARG A 137 -20.03 -22.29 -12.55
N ALA A 138 -18.97 -21.63 -13.03
CA ALA A 138 -18.67 -21.63 -14.45
C ALA A 138 -18.29 -23.01 -15.00
N PRO A 139 -17.38 -23.80 -14.38
CA PRO A 139 -17.11 -25.18 -14.80
C PRO A 139 -18.35 -26.09 -14.70
N MET A 140 -19.17 -25.91 -13.65
CA MET A 140 -20.38 -26.70 -13.46
C MET A 140 -21.43 -26.42 -14.56
N LEU A 141 -21.64 -25.16 -14.94
CA LEU A 141 -22.55 -24.79 -16.03
C LEU A 141 -22.01 -25.27 -17.38
N LEU A 142 -20.68 -25.22 -17.59
CA LEU A 142 -20.05 -25.67 -18.83
C LEU A 142 -20.15 -27.20 -18.97
N ILE A 143 -19.61 -27.93 -18.01
CA ILE A 143 -19.56 -29.40 -18.05
C ILE A 143 -20.94 -29.99 -17.85
N GLY A 144 -21.70 -29.53 -16.84
CA GLY A 144 -23.04 -29.99 -16.55
C GLY A 144 -24.02 -29.68 -17.68
N GLY A 145 -23.91 -28.50 -18.30
CA GLY A 145 -24.70 -28.14 -19.47
C GLY A 145 -24.45 -29.07 -20.64
N ILE A 146 -23.17 -29.42 -20.93
CA ILE A 146 -22.82 -30.37 -22.00
C ILE A 146 -23.36 -31.76 -21.66
N ILE A 147 -23.22 -32.24 -20.41
CA ILE A 147 -23.71 -33.55 -20.00
C ILE A 147 -25.24 -33.64 -20.15
N VAL A 148 -25.98 -32.67 -19.63
CA VAL A 148 -27.45 -32.64 -19.74
C VAL A 148 -27.88 -32.56 -21.20
N SER A 149 -27.23 -31.70 -21.99
CA SER A 149 -27.47 -31.61 -23.44
C SER A 149 -27.24 -32.94 -24.17
N LEU A 150 -26.16 -33.68 -23.82
CA LEU A 150 -25.83 -34.96 -24.42
C LEU A 150 -26.86 -36.05 -24.10
N VAL A 151 -27.35 -36.07 -22.85
CA VAL A 151 -28.41 -37.00 -22.43
C VAL A 151 -29.74 -36.69 -23.10
N MET A 152 -30.07 -35.39 -23.31
CA MET A 152 -31.31 -34.98 -23.95
C MET A 152 -31.34 -35.24 -25.45
N GLU A 153 -30.26 -34.89 -26.17
CA GLU A 153 -30.16 -35.08 -27.63
C GLU A 153 -28.71 -35.04 -28.09
N PRO A 154 -28.08 -36.21 -28.35
CA PRO A 154 -26.66 -36.31 -28.72
C PRO A 154 -26.32 -35.60 -30.03
N VAL A 155 -27.22 -35.61 -31.03
CA VAL A 155 -26.96 -35.03 -32.35
C VAL A 155 -26.89 -33.50 -32.26
N LEU A 156 -27.80 -32.86 -31.53
CA LEU A 156 -27.77 -31.43 -31.33
C LEU A 156 -26.56 -31.00 -30.49
N THR A 157 -26.12 -31.88 -29.57
CA THR A 157 -24.93 -31.63 -28.75
C THR A 157 -23.65 -31.64 -29.60
N LEU A 158 -23.55 -32.42 -30.66
CA LEU A 158 -22.42 -32.35 -31.60
C LEU A 158 -22.29 -30.97 -32.26
N VAL A 159 -23.43 -30.36 -32.64
CA VAL A 159 -23.44 -28.98 -33.18
C VAL A 159 -22.88 -28.01 -32.16
N LEU A 160 -23.33 -28.12 -30.90
CA LEU A 160 -22.83 -27.29 -29.80
C LEU A 160 -21.32 -27.49 -29.58
N ILE A 161 -20.85 -28.74 -29.49
CA ILE A 161 -19.44 -29.06 -29.28
C ILE A 161 -18.57 -28.52 -30.42
N ALA A 162 -19.05 -28.58 -31.66
CA ALA A 162 -18.35 -28.03 -32.84
C ALA A 162 -18.22 -26.48 -32.79
N THR A 163 -19.10 -25.78 -32.09
CA THR A 163 -19.02 -24.32 -31.91
C THR A 163 -18.08 -23.88 -30.81
N LEU A 164 -17.83 -24.72 -29.79
CA LEU A 164 -16.96 -24.39 -28.66
C LEU A 164 -15.51 -24.06 -29.10
N PRO A 165 -14.83 -24.80 -29.97
CA PRO A 165 -13.50 -24.45 -30.45
C PRO A 165 -13.44 -23.11 -31.18
N LEU A 166 -14.48 -22.75 -31.96
CA LEU A 166 -14.57 -21.46 -32.67
C LEU A 166 -14.62 -20.31 -31.65
N LEU A 167 -15.44 -20.44 -30.63
CA LEU A 167 -15.55 -19.44 -29.56
C LEU A 167 -14.27 -19.40 -28.70
N ALA A 168 -13.72 -20.54 -28.34
CA ALA A 168 -12.42 -20.59 -27.65
C ALA A 168 -11.33 -19.90 -28.47
N GLY A 169 -11.33 -20.11 -29.79
CA GLY A 169 -10.43 -19.42 -30.73
C GLY A 169 -10.57 -17.90 -30.69
N THR A 170 -11.82 -17.38 -30.69
CA THR A 170 -12.05 -15.92 -30.58
C THR A 170 -11.58 -15.37 -29.24
N VAL A 171 -11.79 -16.11 -28.15
CA VAL A 171 -11.34 -15.73 -26.80
C VAL A 171 -9.80 -15.71 -26.72
N ILE A 172 -9.13 -16.76 -27.23
CA ILE A 172 -7.66 -16.84 -27.24
C ILE A 172 -7.08 -15.72 -28.11
N TRP A 173 -7.65 -15.49 -29.30
CA TRP A 173 -7.23 -14.41 -30.17
C TRP A 173 -7.41 -13.03 -29.52
N SER A 174 -8.57 -12.78 -28.89
CA SER A 174 -8.86 -11.56 -28.15
C SER A 174 -7.87 -11.34 -27.00
N SER A 175 -7.56 -12.39 -26.23
CA SER A 175 -6.60 -12.31 -25.12
C SER A 175 -5.18 -12.03 -25.63
N LYS A 176 -4.71 -12.74 -26.66
CA LYS A 176 -3.37 -12.55 -27.22
C LYS A 176 -3.16 -11.15 -27.81
N LYS A 177 -4.19 -10.56 -28.44
CA LYS A 177 -4.11 -9.20 -29.01
C LYS A 177 -4.48 -8.12 -27.99
N GLY A 178 -5.46 -8.38 -27.12
CA GLY A 178 -5.97 -7.39 -26.19
C GLY A 178 -5.00 -7.10 -25.04
N VAL A 179 -4.38 -8.11 -24.45
CA VAL A 179 -3.48 -7.89 -23.31
C VAL A 179 -2.33 -6.92 -23.64
N PRO A 180 -1.56 -7.08 -24.74
CA PRO A 180 -0.51 -6.13 -25.09
C PRO A 180 -1.05 -4.72 -25.39
N LEU A 181 -2.21 -4.63 -26.07
CA LEU A 181 -2.82 -3.35 -26.40
C LEU A 181 -3.27 -2.60 -25.14
N PHE A 182 -3.92 -3.28 -24.19
CA PHE A 182 -4.31 -2.66 -22.93
C PHE A 182 -3.12 -2.29 -22.05
N THR A 183 -2.04 -3.09 -22.06
CA THR A 183 -0.78 -2.70 -21.38
C THR A 183 -0.23 -1.42 -21.99
N TRP A 184 -0.22 -1.31 -23.32
CA TRP A 184 0.26 -0.11 -24.02
C TRP A 184 -0.61 1.13 -23.76
N VAL A 185 -1.94 0.96 -23.65
CA VAL A 185 -2.86 2.03 -23.19
C VAL A 185 -2.56 2.43 -21.74
N GLN A 186 -2.33 1.45 -20.86
CA GLN A 186 -2.00 1.72 -19.45
C GLN A 186 -0.72 2.54 -19.31
N GLU A 187 0.33 2.21 -20.08
CA GLU A 187 1.57 3.01 -20.10
C GLU A 187 1.32 4.46 -20.55
N GLY A 188 0.42 4.67 -21.53
CA GLY A 188 0.01 6.00 -21.93
C GLY A 188 -0.75 6.76 -20.85
N GLN A 189 -1.65 6.05 -20.15
CA GLN A 189 -2.40 6.61 -19.02
C GLN A 189 -1.48 6.99 -17.86
N ASP A 190 -0.49 6.16 -17.54
CA ASP A 190 0.49 6.45 -16.50
C ASP A 190 1.33 7.69 -16.83
N LYS A 191 1.70 7.88 -18.12
CA LYS A 191 2.36 9.11 -18.60
C LYS A 191 1.48 10.34 -18.41
N MET A 192 0.21 10.24 -18.77
CA MET A 192 -0.75 11.34 -18.61
C MET A 192 -0.94 11.70 -17.12
N VAL A 193 -1.14 10.71 -16.25
CA VAL A 193 -1.28 10.93 -14.80
C VAL A 193 -0.05 11.62 -14.24
N ARG A 194 1.16 11.16 -14.60
CA ARG A 194 2.42 11.79 -14.20
C ARG A 194 2.49 13.25 -14.65
N LYS A 195 2.15 13.54 -15.90
CA LYS A 195 2.14 14.92 -16.42
C LYS A 195 1.17 15.83 -15.66
N VAL A 196 -0.01 15.32 -15.30
CA VAL A 196 -0.98 16.05 -14.46
C VAL A 196 -0.42 16.30 -13.06
N GLN A 197 0.20 15.29 -12.44
CA GLN A 197 0.81 15.44 -11.12
C GLN A 197 1.93 16.47 -11.12
N GLU A 198 2.81 16.46 -12.13
CA GLU A 198 3.86 17.45 -12.32
C GLU A 198 3.29 18.87 -12.48
N ASN A 199 2.23 19.02 -13.29
CA ASN A 199 1.58 20.31 -13.52
C ASN A 199 0.88 20.84 -12.26
N MET A 200 0.25 19.96 -11.47
CA MET A 200 -0.36 20.35 -10.19
C MET A 200 0.70 20.77 -9.17
N ALA A 201 1.79 20.02 -9.04
CA ALA A 201 2.89 20.33 -8.16
C ALA A 201 3.61 21.62 -8.58
N GLY A 202 3.83 21.80 -9.90
CA GLY A 202 4.50 22.95 -10.50
C GLY A 202 3.60 24.15 -10.82
N ALA A 203 2.32 24.14 -10.44
CA ALA A 203 1.34 25.14 -10.89
C ALA A 203 1.74 26.60 -10.55
N ARG A 204 2.39 26.81 -9.41
CA ARG A 204 2.90 28.15 -9.01
C ARG A 204 4.02 28.61 -9.95
N VAL A 205 4.95 27.73 -10.29
CA VAL A 205 6.07 28.01 -11.19
C VAL A 205 5.58 28.29 -12.61
N ILE A 206 4.66 27.46 -13.12
CA ILE A 206 4.06 27.61 -14.45
C ILE A 206 3.37 28.99 -14.58
N ARG A 207 2.63 29.41 -13.53
CA ARG A 207 1.97 30.72 -13.51
C ARG A 207 2.97 31.88 -13.38
N ALA A 208 3.97 31.75 -12.50
CA ALA A 208 4.98 32.78 -12.30
C ALA A 208 5.79 33.05 -13.58
N LEU A 209 6.07 32.00 -14.35
CA LEU A 209 6.79 32.11 -15.62
C LEU A 209 5.87 32.36 -16.84
N SER A 210 4.55 32.50 -16.63
CA SER A 210 3.55 32.71 -17.69
C SER A 210 3.58 31.62 -18.79
N ARG A 211 3.93 30.36 -18.42
CA ARG A 211 4.08 29.25 -19.36
C ARG A 211 2.86 28.34 -19.48
N THR A 212 1.68 28.83 -19.12
CA THR A 212 0.43 28.04 -19.16
C THR A 212 0.12 27.46 -20.54
N LYS A 213 0.29 28.27 -21.62
CA LYS A 213 0.05 27.79 -23.00
C LYS A 213 1.03 26.70 -23.42
N TRP A 214 2.29 26.81 -23.02
CA TRP A 214 3.30 25.82 -23.30
C TRP A 214 2.96 24.47 -22.63
N GLU A 215 2.56 24.51 -21.37
CA GLU A 215 2.14 23.30 -20.63
C GLU A 215 0.83 22.70 -21.19
N GLN A 216 -0.11 23.53 -21.62
CA GLN A 216 -1.32 23.05 -22.30
C GLN A 216 -0.99 22.28 -23.59
N ASN A 217 -0.04 22.78 -24.38
CA ASN A 217 0.40 22.08 -25.60
C ASN A 217 1.11 20.75 -25.27
N ALA A 218 2.03 20.76 -24.29
CA ALA A 218 2.72 19.54 -23.85
C ALA A 218 1.74 18.49 -23.29
N PHE A 219 0.73 18.90 -22.54
CA PHE A 219 -0.34 18.00 -22.10
C PHE A 219 -1.17 17.51 -23.28
N GLY A 220 -1.46 18.39 -24.26
CA GLY A 220 -2.19 18.05 -25.48
C GLY A 220 -1.52 16.93 -26.27
N GLU A 221 -0.20 16.94 -26.40
CA GLU A 221 0.57 15.88 -27.06
C GLU A 221 0.44 14.53 -26.33
N VAL A 222 0.61 14.53 -25.01
CA VAL A 222 0.47 13.31 -24.19
C VAL A 222 -0.95 12.77 -24.25
N ASN A 223 -1.95 13.64 -24.22
CA ASN A 223 -3.36 13.27 -24.33
C ASN A 223 -3.71 12.72 -25.73
N ALA A 224 -3.15 13.30 -26.79
CA ALA A 224 -3.32 12.82 -28.15
C ALA A 224 -2.68 11.43 -28.36
N ASP A 225 -1.48 11.19 -27.80
CA ASP A 225 -0.84 9.86 -27.81
C ASP A 225 -1.70 8.82 -27.09
N LEU A 226 -2.21 9.15 -25.91
CA LEU A 226 -3.12 8.26 -25.17
C LEU A 226 -4.40 7.97 -25.96
N ALA A 227 -5.03 8.99 -26.53
CA ALA A 227 -6.24 8.83 -27.34
C ALA A 227 -5.99 7.94 -28.58
N ALA A 228 -4.83 8.09 -29.25
CA ALA A 228 -4.43 7.25 -30.36
C ALA A 228 -4.24 5.77 -29.96
N ARG A 229 -3.59 5.53 -28.81
CA ARG A 229 -3.42 4.18 -28.24
C ARG A 229 -4.76 3.54 -27.90
N GLN A 230 -5.62 4.29 -27.21
CA GLN A 230 -6.95 3.85 -26.82
C GLN A 230 -7.82 3.52 -28.03
N ARG A 231 -7.84 4.40 -29.04
CA ARG A 231 -8.54 4.16 -30.30
C ARG A 231 -8.08 2.86 -30.99
N LYS A 232 -6.76 2.61 -31.07
CA LYS A 232 -6.22 1.38 -31.68
C LYS A 232 -6.63 0.13 -30.87
N ALA A 233 -6.59 0.18 -29.55
CA ALA A 233 -7.04 -0.90 -28.69
C ALA A 233 -8.53 -1.16 -28.87
N ASP A 234 -9.36 -0.12 -28.79
CA ASP A 234 -10.82 -0.21 -28.86
C ASP A 234 -11.28 -0.71 -30.24
N LEU A 235 -10.73 -0.19 -31.35
CA LEU A 235 -11.05 -0.66 -32.71
C LEU A 235 -10.67 -2.14 -32.91
N THR A 236 -9.59 -2.60 -32.29
CA THR A 236 -9.20 -4.00 -32.37
C THR A 236 -10.15 -4.88 -31.57
N MET A 237 -10.52 -4.43 -30.37
CA MET A 237 -11.42 -5.18 -29.47
C MET A 237 -12.89 -5.08 -29.88
N ALA A 238 -13.32 -4.02 -30.54
CA ALA A 238 -14.68 -3.86 -31.06
C ALA A 238 -15.10 -4.99 -32.03
N ARG A 239 -14.14 -5.67 -32.65
CA ARG A 239 -14.40 -6.81 -33.54
C ARG A 239 -14.78 -8.09 -32.77
N VAL A 240 -14.44 -8.19 -31.52
CA VAL A 240 -14.66 -9.41 -30.70
C VAL A 240 -16.14 -9.68 -30.48
N SER A 241 -16.90 -8.65 -30.08
CA SER A 241 -18.33 -8.80 -29.80
C SER A 241 -19.15 -9.20 -31.02
N PRO A 242 -19.05 -8.54 -32.18
CA PRO A 242 -19.76 -8.96 -33.41
C PRO A 242 -19.39 -10.39 -33.86
N LEU A 243 -18.08 -10.74 -33.79
CA LEU A 243 -17.64 -12.08 -34.19
C LEU A 243 -18.20 -13.15 -33.23
N THR A 244 -18.18 -12.90 -31.93
CA THR A 244 -18.75 -13.81 -30.94
C THR A 244 -20.27 -13.95 -31.15
N SER A 245 -20.99 -12.83 -31.38
CA SER A 245 -22.42 -12.84 -31.66
C SER A 245 -22.76 -13.56 -32.96
N PHE A 246 -21.92 -13.40 -34.01
CA PHE A 246 -22.10 -14.12 -35.27
C PHE A 246 -21.98 -15.64 -35.09
N ILE A 247 -20.92 -16.09 -34.41
CA ILE A 247 -20.72 -17.53 -34.12
C ILE A 247 -21.87 -18.09 -33.29
N LEU A 248 -22.34 -17.32 -32.30
CA LEU A 248 -23.47 -17.70 -31.45
C LEU A 248 -24.76 -17.83 -32.25
N ASN A 249 -25.13 -16.82 -33.01
CA ASN A 249 -26.36 -16.84 -33.81
C ASN A 249 -26.30 -17.89 -34.94
N ALA A 250 -25.14 -18.09 -35.56
CA ALA A 250 -24.94 -19.18 -36.52
C ALA A 250 -25.13 -20.55 -35.84
N SER A 251 -24.57 -20.75 -34.63
CA SER A 251 -24.80 -21.97 -33.84
C SER A 251 -26.28 -22.19 -33.55
N LEU A 252 -26.99 -21.16 -33.10
CA LEU A 252 -28.44 -21.24 -32.84
C LEU A 252 -29.21 -21.61 -34.13
N ALA A 253 -28.87 -20.99 -35.24
CA ALA A 253 -29.48 -21.31 -36.53
C ALA A 253 -29.25 -22.76 -36.96
N PHE A 254 -28.01 -23.29 -36.80
CA PHE A 254 -27.70 -24.69 -37.05
C PHE A 254 -28.45 -25.64 -36.11
N VAL A 255 -28.57 -25.31 -34.83
CA VAL A 255 -29.37 -26.09 -33.88
C VAL A 255 -30.82 -26.15 -34.28
N VAL A 256 -31.40 -25.01 -34.73
CA VAL A 256 -32.78 -24.96 -35.22
C VAL A 256 -32.95 -25.76 -36.51
N LEU A 257 -32.05 -25.63 -37.52
CA LEU A 257 -32.11 -26.36 -38.78
C LEU A 257 -32.02 -27.88 -38.59
N VAL A 258 -31.01 -28.34 -37.84
CA VAL A 258 -30.83 -29.77 -37.54
C VAL A 258 -31.97 -30.27 -36.66
N GLY A 259 -32.38 -29.47 -35.68
CA GLY A 259 -33.51 -29.79 -34.80
C GLY A 259 -34.84 -29.89 -35.53
N ALA A 260 -35.13 -28.97 -36.43
CA ALA A 260 -36.34 -29.01 -37.24
C ALA A 260 -36.40 -30.25 -38.17
N HIS A 261 -35.25 -30.59 -38.77
CA HIS A 261 -35.14 -31.84 -39.54
C HIS A 261 -35.40 -33.07 -38.68
N ARG A 262 -34.85 -33.14 -37.47
CA ARG A 262 -35.09 -34.23 -36.52
C ARG A 262 -36.52 -34.30 -36.00
N VAL A 263 -37.17 -33.16 -35.80
CA VAL A 263 -38.62 -33.10 -35.47
C VAL A 263 -39.45 -33.63 -36.64
N HIS A 264 -39.17 -33.21 -37.86
CA HIS A 264 -39.88 -33.71 -39.06
C HIS A 264 -39.78 -35.23 -39.22
N MET A 265 -38.62 -35.81 -38.89
CA MET A 265 -38.39 -37.25 -38.91
C MET A 265 -39.01 -37.98 -37.68
N GLY A 266 -39.64 -37.25 -36.74
CA GLY A 266 -40.28 -37.82 -35.57
C GLY A 266 -39.34 -38.27 -34.44
N TYR A 267 -38.03 -37.94 -34.51
CA TYR A 267 -37.04 -38.37 -33.47
C TYR A 267 -37.12 -37.53 -32.19
N ILE A 268 -37.52 -36.25 -32.28
CA ILE A 268 -37.57 -35.32 -31.13
C ILE A 268 -38.81 -34.45 -31.21
N GLY A 269 -39.20 -33.89 -30.04
CA GLY A 269 -40.24 -32.84 -29.96
C GLY A 269 -39.67 -31.42 -30.12
N ALA A 270 -40.52 -30.47 -30.44
CA ALA A 270 -40.13 -29.04 -30.58
C ALA A 270 -39.64 -28.45 -29.26
N GLY A 271 -40.14 -28.94 -28.11
CA GLY A 271 -39.71 -28.51 -26.78
C GLY A 271 -38.22 -28.77 -26.52
N LYS A 272 -37.67 -29.90 -27.07
CA LYS A 272 -36.26 -30.17 -26.98
C LYS A 272 -35.41 -29.10 -27.71
N ILE A 273 -35.85 -28.59 -28.86
CA ILE A 273 -35.13 -27.51 -29.56
C ILE A 273 -35.08 -26.26 -28.69
N ILE A 274 -36.19 -25.85 -28.08
CA ILE A 274 -36.27 -24.65 -27.24
C ILE A 274 -35.36 -24.77 -26.01
N SER A 275 -35.35 -25.95 -25.39
CA SER A 275 -34.44 -26.23 -24.26
C SER A 275 -32.97 -26.17 -24.70
N PHE A 276 -32.66 -26.71 -25.88
CA PHE A 276 -31.32 -26.68 -26.42
C PHE A 276 -30.81 -25.27 -26.70
N LEU A 277 -31.63 -24.35 -27.20
CA LEU A 277 -31.29 -22.94 -27.34
C LEU A 277 -30.92 -22.30 -25.99
N SER A 278 -31.60 -22.68 -24.91
CA SER A 278 -31.25 -22.24 -23.57
C SER A 278 -29.91 -22.79 -23.10
N PHE A 279 -29.63 -24.10 -23.34
CA PHE A 279 -28.34 -24.69 -23.00
C PHE A 279 -27.18 -24.10 -23.78
N VAL A 280 -27.33 -23.81 -25.07
CA VAL A 280 -26.34 -23.09 -25.89
C VAL A 280 -25.97 -21.78 -25.20
N THR A 281 -26.95 -20.99 -24.81
CA THR A 281 -26.73 -19.71 -24.14
C THR A 281 -26.04 -19.85 -22.78
N ILE A 282 -26.44 -20.84 -21.94
CA ILE A 282 -25.82 -21.12 -20.65
C ILE A 282 -24.36 -21.51 -20.81
N ILE A 283 -24.07 -22.46 -21.71
CA ILE A 283 -22.72 -22.99 -21.95
C ILE A 283 -21.78 -21.90 -22.47
N LEU A 284 -22.25 -21.05 -23.39
CA LEU A 284 -21.47 -19.95 -23.94
C LEU A 284 -21.15 -18.90 -22.87
N ASN A 285 -22.13 -18.50 -22.08
CA ASN A 285 -21.89 -17.59 -20.94
C ASN A 285 -20.92 -18.20 -19.94
N ALA A 286 -21.01 -19.51 -19.66
CA ALA A 286 -20.07 -20.22 -18.78
C ALA A 286 -18.64 -20.17 -19.33
N LEU A 287 -18.44 -20.38 -20.63
CA LEU A 287 -17.13 -20.29 -21.29
C LEU A 287 -16.51 -18.89 -21.12
N LEU A 288 -17.30 -17.83 -21.33
CA LEU A 288 -16.86 -16.44 -21.13
C LEU A 288 -16.52 -16.17 -19.64
N MET A 289 -17.26 -16.75 -18.70
CA MET A 289 -16.93 -16.64 -17.27
C MET A 289 -15.60 -17.29 -16.92
N VAL A 290 -15.31 -18.48 -17.49
CA VAL A 290 -14.02 -19.19 -17.27
C VAL A 290 -12.85 -18.29 -17.69
N THR A 291 -12.96 -17.64 -18.84
CA THR A 291 -11.90 -16.72 -19.32
C THR A 291 -11.64 -15.58 -18.33
N ARG A 292 -12.71 -14.97 -17.81
CA ARG A 292 -12.58 -13.89 -16.80
C ARG A 292 -11.91 -14.37 -15.52
N ILE A 293 -12.17 -15.61 -15.09
CA ILE A 293 -11.53 -16.22 -13.91
C ILE A 293 -10.01 -16.27 -14.07
N PHE A 294 -9.50 -16.69 -15.25
CA PHE A 294 -8.05 -16.74 -15.50
C PHE A 294 -7.38 -15.37 -15.36
N VAL A 295 -7.98 -14.32 -15.93
CA VAL A 295 -7.43 -12.96 -15.82
C VAL A 295 -7.37 -12.51 -14.37
N MET A 296 -8.43 -12.78 -13.61
CA MET A 296 -8.51 -12.37 -12.19
C MET A 296 -7.55 -13.16 -11.31
N TYR A 297 -7.43 -14.47 -11.56
CA TYR A 297 -6.45 -15.31 -10.87
C TYR A 297 -5.02 -14.83 -11.13
N SER A 298 -4.68 -14.50 -12.37
CA SER A 298 -3.37 -13.98 -12.74
C SER A 298 -3.04 -12.67 -12.00
N LYS A 299 -3.96 -11.70 -12.02
CA LYS A 299 -3.80 -10.43 -11.28
C LYS A 299 -3.68 -10.63 -9.78
N GLY A 300 -4.59 -11.42 -9.20
CA GLY A 300 -4.58 -11.70 -7.76
C GLY A 300 -3.34 -12.46 -7.31
N SER A 301 -2.86 -13.41 -8.12
CA SER A 301 -1.64 -14.18 -7.85
C SER A 301 -0.38 -13.29 -7.88
N ALA A 302 -0.28 -12.37 -8.85
CA ALA A 302 0.82 -11.42 -8.91
C ALA A 302 0.81 -10.48 -7.69
N SER A 303 -0.37 -9.96 -7.32
CA SER A 303 -0.53 -9.12 -6.11
C SER A 303 -0.21 -9.89 -4.83
N ALA A 304 -0.63 -11.15 -4.74
CA ALA A 304 -0.31 -12.03 -3.61
C ALA A 304 1.20 -12.24 -3.43
N LYS A 305 1.96 -12.39 -4.51
CA LYS A 305 3.43 -12.50 -4.46
C LYS A 305 4.09 -11.24 -3.91
N ARG A 306 3.61 -10.04 -4.30
CA ARG A 306 4.14 -8.77 -3.79
C ARG A 306 3.84 -8.58 -2.30
N ILE A 307 2.64 -8.95 -1.85
CA ILE A 307 2.27 -8.96 -0.43
C ILE A 307 3.13 -9.96 0.35
N GLU A 308 3.30 -11.17 -0.19
CA GLU A 308 4.13 -12.23 0.40
C GLU A 308 5.57 -11.77 0.63
N ALA A 309 6.15 -11.02 -0.32
CA ALA A 309 7.49 -10.46 -0.18
C ALA A 309 7.64 -9.53 1.04
N VAL A 310 6.59 -8.75 1.39
CA VAL A 310 6.62 -7.92 2.61
C VAL A 310 6.42 -8.76 3.86
N LEU A 311 5.45 -9.68 3.85
CA LEU A 311 5.13 -10.50 5.03
C LEU A 311 6.27 -11.44 5.45
N LEU A 312 7.09 -11.86 4.49
CA LEU A 312 8.24 -12.76 4.71
C LEU A 312 9.57 -12.01 4.89
N THR A 313 9.59 -10.69 4.85
CA THR A 313 10.80 -9.92 5.15
C THR A 313 11.18 -10.15 6.61
N GLU A 314 12.36 -10.62 6.88
CA GLU A 314 12.88 -10.84 8.23
C GLU A 314 13.34 -9.51 8.85
N ASP A 315 13.37 -9.43 10.18
CA ASP A 315 13.92 -8.27 10.88
C ASP A 315 15.44 -8.27 10.72
N ASP A 316 15.97 -7.21 10.14
CA ASP A 316 17.41 -7.00 9.94
C ASP A 316 18.08 -6.33 11.16
N LEU A 317 17.30 -5.66 12.02
CA LEU A 317 17.78 -5.02 13.25
C LEU A 317 17.40 -5.86 14.48
N THR A 318 17.94 -7.09 14.56
CA THR A 318 17.70 -7.96 15.72
C THR A 318 18.62 -7.56 16.88
N SER A 319 18.11 -7.65 18.12
CA SER A 319 18.91 -7.44 19.33
C SER A 319 19.85 -8.63 19.53
N LYS A 320 21.13 -8.36 19.76
CA LYS A 320 22.18 -9.36 20.04
C LYS A 320 22.58 -9.23 21.50
N ALA A 321 22.67 -10.35 22.23
CA ALA A 321 23.25 -10.34 23.58
C ALA A 321 24.76 -10.03 23.45
N MET A 322 25.18 -8.91 24.04
CA MET A 322 26.58 -8.45 24.07
C MET A 322 26.92 -8.01 25.49
N GLU A 323 28.19 -8.06 25.85
CA GLU A 323 28.67 -7.66 27.17
C GLU A 323 28.56 -6.15 27.35
N GLN A 324 28.25 -5.72 28.58
CA GLN A 324 28.19 -4.32 28.97
C GLN A 324 29.54 -3.92 29.54
N GLU A 325 30.13 -2.87 29.00
CA GLU A 325 31.34 -2.25 29.56
C GLU A 325 30.97 -1.16 30.57
N GLN A 326 31.74 -1.04 31.64
CA GLN A 326 31.63 0.08 32.55
C GLN A 326 32.29 1.31 31.92
N GLU A 327 31.50 2.22 31.43
CA GLU A 327 31.94 3.43 30.75
C GLU A 327 31.39 4.69 31.46
N SER A 328 32.23 5.72 31.58
CA SER A 328 31.82 7.02 32.10
C SER A 328 31.09 7.88 31.07
N ALA A 329 31.26 7.57 29.81
CA ALA A 329 30.61 8.26 28.70
C ALA A 329 29.18 7.77 28.49
N HIS A 330 28.27 8.69 28.07
CA HIS A 330 26.87 8.34 27.77
C HIS A 330 26.71 7.84 26.35
N ILE A 331 27.36 8.46 25.37
CA ILE A 331 27.32 8.07 23.95
C ILE A 331 28.77 7.95 23.48
N VAL A 332 29.11 6.85 22.83
CA VAL A 332 30.44 6.56 22.27
C VAL A 332 30.27 6.05 20.84
N PHE A 333 31.06 6.62 19.95
CA PHE A 333 31.29 6.14 18.59
C PHE A 333 32.74 5.74 18.46
N GLU A 334 33.01 4.48 18.15
CA GLU A 334 34.35 3.95 17.98
C GLU A 334 34.57 3.51 16.52
N HIS A 335 35.35 4.27 15.79
CA HIS A 335 35.76 3.98 14.40
C HIS A 335 34.57 3.62 13.48
N VAL A 336 33.44 4.34 13.62
CA VAL A 336 32.17 4.01 12.95
C VAL A 336 32.20 4.45 11.49
N SER A 337 31.98 3.49 10.57
CA SER A 337 31.79 3.73 9.14
C SER A 337 30.45 3.16 8.67
N PHE A 338 29.82 3.84 7.69
CA PHE A 338 28.54 3.41 7.15
C PHE A 338 28.29 3.88 5.71
N SER A 339 27.60 3.03 4.93
CA SER A 339 27.20 3.29 3.54
C SER A 339 25.76 2.84 3.27
N TYR A 340 24.90 3.74 2.77
CA TYR A 340 23.53 3.38 2.36
C TYR A 340 23.50 2.41 1.18
N ASN A 341 24.40 2.53 0.25
CA ASN A 341 24.40 1.78 -1.01
C ASN A 341 25.56 0.79 -1.17
N LYS A 342 26.40 0.63 -0.15
CA LYS A 342 27.58 -0.24 -0.11
C LYS A 342 28.61 0.03 -1.24
N ARG A 343 28.57 1.22 -1.87
CA ARG A 343 29.51 1.62 -2.93
C ARG A 343 30.53 2.64 -2.45
N TYR A 344 30.12 3.58 -1.63
CA TYR A 344 30.97 4.60 -1.00
C TYR A 344 30.42 4.90 0.39
N ASN A 345 31.32 5.19 1.32
CA ASN A 345 30.94 5.51 2.68
C ASN A 345 30.30 6.90 2.77
N ASN A 346 29.14 6.98 3.41
CA ASN A 346 28.46 8.23 3.72
C ASN A 346 29.05 8.87 4.98
N VAL A 347 29.54 8.04 5.91
CA VAL A 347 30.39 8.43 7.04
C VAL A 347 31.53 7.43 7.17
N THR A 348 32.72 7.93 7.56
CA THR A 348 33.96 7.14 7.63
C THR A 348 34.71 7.49 8.90
N ASP A 349 35.01 6.47 9.70
CA ASP A 349 35.92 6.55 10.85
C ASP A 349 35.48 7.64 11.85
N LEU A 350 34.18 7.61 12.24
CA LEU A 350 33.65 8.51 13.28
C LEU A 350 34.14 8.01 14.65
N ASP A 351 34.89 8.82 15.36
CA ASP A 351 35.43 8.53 16.68
C ASP A 351 35.24 9.71 17.62
N PHE A 352 34.34 9.57 18.60
CA PHE A 352 34.09 10.55 19.65
C PHE A 352 33.32 9.94 20.82
N SER A 353 33.36 10.63 21.97
CA SER A 353 32.54 10.29 23.14
C SER A 353 31.98 11.55 23.79
N ILE A 354 30.82 11.43 24.43
CA ILE A 354 30.14 12.50 25.17
C ILE A 354 29.60 11.97 26.50
N GLY A 355 29.76 12.74 27.57
CA GLY A 355 29.30 12.39 28.91
C GLY A 355 27.79 12.61 29.13
N HIS A 356 27.30 12.12 30.27
CA HIS A 356 25.92 12.35 30.69
C HIS A 356 25.64 13.84 30.91
N GLY A 357 24.49 14.32 30.44
CA GLY A 357 24.04 15.71 30.60
C GLY A 357 24.80 16.73 29.75
N GLN A 358 25.81 16.30 28.97
CA GLN A 358 26.55 17.19 28.09
C GLN A 358 25.82 17.45 26.78
N THR A 359 26.17 18.56 26.14
CA THR A 359 25.65 18.96 24.82
C THR A 359 26.70 18.71 23.75
N LEU A 360 26.35 17.90 22.75
CA LEU A 360 27.10 17.67 21.52
C LEU A 360 26.56 18.57 20.40
N GLY A 361 27.39 19.44 19.86
CA GLY A 361 27.10 20.22 18.65
C GLY A 361 27.70 19.56 17.43
N ILE A 362 26.94 19.42 16.34
CA ILE A 362 27.41 18.88 15.06
C ILE A 362 27.16 19.93 13.98
N ILE A 363 28.25 20.40 13.34
CA ILE A 363 28.19 21.42 12.30
C ILE A 363 28.97 20.97 11.05
N GLY A 364 28.60 21.48 9.90
CA GLY A 364 29.26 21.22 8.62
C GLY A 364 28.33 21.50 7.44
N PRO A 365 28.86 21.50 6.21
CA PRO A 365 28.06 21.74 5.01
C PRO A 365 26.96 20.69 4.79
N THR A 366 26.01 21.01 3.92
CA THR A 366 24.99 20.02 3.50
C THR A 366 25.67 18.82 2.84
N GLY A 367 25.23 17.62 3.18
CA GLY A 367 25.82 16.37 2.67
C GLY A 367 27.08 15.90 3.42
N SER A 368 27.49 16.56 4.52
CA SER A 368 28.69 16.13 5.29
C SER A 368 28.48 14.90 6.18
N GLY A 369 27.27 14.31 6.23
CA GLY A 369 27.00 13.09 7.02
C GLY A 369 26.30 13.31 8.37
N LYS A 370 25.91 14.54 8.73
CA LYS A 370 25.29 14.88 10.03
C LYS A 370 24.02 14.08 10.32
N SER A 371 23.07 14.05 9.41
CA SER A 371 21.81 13.30 9.58
C SER A 371 22.04 11.79 9.54
N THR A 372 23.09 11.32 8.85
CA THR A 372 23.52 9.91 8.86
C THR A 372 23.98 9.50 10.26
N LEU A 373 24.78 10.34 10.93
CA LEU A 373 25.21 10.10 12.30
C LEU A 373 24.00 9.96 13.24
N LEU A 374 23.00 10.85 13.14
CA LEU A 374 21.76 10.73 13.92
C LEU A 374 20.98 9.45 13.59
N SER A 375 20.90 9.08 12.31
CA SER A 375 20.20 7.85 11.88
C SER A 375 20.85 6.60 12.46
N LEU A 376 22.18 6.58 12.57
CA LEU A 376 22.93 5.51 13.22
C LEU A 376 22.68 5.49 14.73
N LEU A 377 22.71 6.66 15.39
CA LEU A 377 22.43 6.75 16.84
C LEU A 377 21.00 6.31 17.21
N MET A 378 20.03 6.58 16.34
CA MET A 378 18.65 6.09 16.48
C MET A 378 18.49 4.62 16.07
N ARG A 379 19.57 3.98 15.62
CA ARG A 379 19.55 2.62 15.07
C ARG A 379 18.48 2.43 13.99
N GLN A 380 18.31 3.42 13.10
CA GLN A 380 17.55 3.25 11.86
C GLN A 380 18.30 2.35 10.87
N TYR A 381 19.63 2.33 11.00
CA TYR A 381 20.59 1.48 10.29
C TYR A 381 21.65 1.00 11.29
N ASP A 382 22.17 -0.20 11.12
CA ASP A 382 23.37 -0.65 11.83
C ASP A 382 24.64 -0.17 11.09
N ALA A 383 25.70 0.15 11.84
CA ALA A 383 27.00 0.51 11.28
C ALA A 383 27.61 -0.65 10.47
N ASP A 384 28.38 -0.33 9.43
CA ASP A 384 29.11 -1.32 8.65
C ASP A 384 30.42 -1.74 9.33
N GLU A 385 31.09 -0.78 9.98
CA GLU A 385 32.34 -0.97 10.74
C GLU A 385 32.26 -0.13 12.02
N GLY A 386 33.01 -0.56 13.04
CA GLY A 386 33.05 0.10 14.33
C GLY A 386 31.87 -0.23 15.23
N GLU A 387 31.76 0.45 16.38
CA GLU A 387 30.74 0.21 17.38
C GLU A 387 30.16 1.52 17.92
N ILE A 388 28.84 1.50 18.21
CA ILE A 388 28.16 2.59 18.89
C ILE A 388 27.65 2.07 20.23
N ARG A 389 27.96 2.79 21.34
CA ARG A 389 27.51 2.45 22.68
C ARG A 389 26.71 3.59 23.31
N ILE A 390 25.71 3.21 24.10
CA ILE A 390 24.92 4.12 24.93
C ILE A 390 24.97 3.61 26.37
N SER A 391 25.48 4.42 27.30
CA SER A 391 25.69 4.06 28.72
C SER A 391 26.44 2.73 28.86
N GLY A 392 27.51 2.53 28.11
CA GLY A 392 28.33 1.33 28.11
C GLY A 392 27.70 0.09 27.45
N LYS A 393 26.47 0.19 26.93
CA LYS A 393 25.82 -0.92 26.22
C LYS A 393 25.96 -0.73 24.71
N PRO A 394 26.44 -1.74 23.96
CA PRO A 394 26.40 -1.72 22.50
C PRO A 394 24.98 -1.45 22.00
N LEU A 395 24.85 -0.56 21.00
CA LEU A 395 23.54 -0.18 20.46
C LEU A 395 22.76 -1.37 19.91
N GLN A 396 23.47 -2.36 19.37
CA GLN A 396 22.90 -3.60 18.85
C GLN A 396 22.36 -4.54 19.92
N SER A 397 22.73 -4.35 21.21
CA SER A 397 22.21 -5.14 22.32
C SER A 397 20.88 -4.62 22.87
N LEU A 398 20.54 -3.36 22.58
CA LEU A 398 19.31 -2.74 23.05
C LEU A 398 18.12 -3.18 22.17
N SER A 399 16.96 -3.43 22.79
CA SER A 399 15.72 -3.57 22.02
C SER A 399 15.29 -2.23 21.43
N LYS A 400 14.47 -2.26 20.37
CA LYS A 400 13.94 -1.02 19.75
C LYS A 400 13.15 -0.20 20.78
N GLU A 401 12.35 -0.86 21.61
CA GLU A 401 11.53 -0.25 22.64
C GLU A 401 12.42 0.39 23.73
N GLU A 402 13.46 -0.30 24.19
CA GLU A 402 14.39 0.21 25.20
C GLU A 402 15.16 1.43 24.67
N LEU A 403 15.68 1.37 23.46
CA LEU A 403 16.38 2.48 22.83
C LEU A 403 15.47 3.70 22.65
N HIS A 404 14.33 3.51 21.98
CA HIS A 404 13.45 4.64 21.65
C HIS A 404 12.77 5.26 22.86
N SER A 405 12.57 4.52 23.96
CA SER A 405 12.06 5.09 25.22
C SER A 405 13.02 6.08 25.85
N ARG A 406 14.31 6.02 25.52
CA ARG A 406 15.35 6.94 26.03
C ARG A 406 15.55 8.16 25.17
N LEU A 407 15.03 8.15 23.93
CA LEU A 407 15.27 9.17 22.93
C LEU A 407 14.08 10.14 22.80
N GLY A 408 14.36 11.44 22.80
CA GLY A 408 13.49 12.49 22.31
C GLY A 408 14.06 13.00 20.99
N VAL A 409 13.28 12.97 19.90
CA VAL A 409 13.80 13.29 18.56
C VAL A 409 12.95 14.35 17.90
N VAL A 410 13.62 15.36 17.31
CA VAL A 410 13.03 16.33 16.38
C VAL A 410 13.83 16.25 15.09
N PHE A 411 13.17 15.81 14.02
CA PHE A 411 13.78 15.69 12.69
C PHE A 411 13.77 17.02 11.93
N GLN A 412 14.68 17.16 10.98
CA GLN A 412 14.72 18.29 10.05
C GLN A 412 13.41 18.42 9.23
N TYR A 413 12.90 17.28 8.77
CA TYR A 413 11.63 17.14 8.07
C TYR A 413 10.70 16.26 8.90
N ASP A 414 9.95 16.87 9.78
CA ASP A 414 8.99 16.17 10.63
C ASP A 414 7.56 16.67 10.29
N PHE A 415 6.55 15.96 10.80
CA PHE A 415 5.18 16.35 10.50
C PHE A 415 4.24 16.16 11.69
N LEU A 416 3.15 16.92 11.64
CA LEU A 416 2.07 16.83 12.60
C LEU A 416 0.91 16.07 11.97
N MET A 417 0.33 15.16 12.75
CA MET A 417 -0.88 14.42 12.39
C MET A 417 -2.08 15.37 12.35
N ALA A 418 -3.07 15.03 11.53
CA ALA A 418 -4.39 15.68 11.57
C ALA A 418 -5.15 15.16 12.80
N ASP A 419 -4.86 15.76 13.94
CA ASP A 419 -5.38 15.43 15.26
C ASP A 419 -5.17 16.64 16.18
N SER A 420 -5.60 16.60 17.45
CA SER A 420 -5.35 17.67 18.38
C SER A 420 -3.86 17.90 18.68
N ILE A 421 -3.48 19.07 19.17
CA ILE A 421 -2.11 19.33 19.65
C ILE A 421 -1.76 18.35 20.77
N ARG A 422 -2.70 18.05 21.68
CA ARG A 422 -2.58 17.06 22.76
C ARG A 422 -2.13 15.70 22.22
N GLU A 423 -2.87 15.15 21.27
CA GLU A 423 -2.55 13.85 20.70
C GLU A 423 -1.26 13.87 19.87
N ASN A 424 -0.92 14.98 19.25
CA ASN A 424 0.37 15.15 18.59
C ASN A 424 1.54 15.16 19.59
N ILE A 425 1.40 15.75 20.78
CA ILE A 425 2.43 15.72 21.84
C ILE A 425 2.49 14.35 22.46
N ARG A 426 1.35 13.77 22.83
CA ARG A 426 1.24 12.45 23.45
C ARG A 426 1.73 11.34 22.50
N PHE A 427 1.31 11.37 21.27
CA PHE A 427 1.64 10.40 20.23
C PHE A 427 1.47 8.94 20.67
N GLY A 428 0.34 8.64 21.32
CA GLY A 428 0.01 7.30 21.83
C GLY A 428 0.78 6.86 23.08
N ARG A 429 1.61 7.74 23.67
CA ARG A 429 2.31 7.48 24.95
C ARG A 429 1.40 7.87 26.12
N ASP A 430 1.57 7.22 27.27
CA ASP A 430 0.90 7.61 28.50
C ASP A 430 1.69 8.74 29.18
N ILE A 431 1.33 9.99 28.87
CA ILE A 431 1.98 11.22 29.35
C ILE A 431 0.97 12.02 30.15
N GLU A 432 1.33 12.38 31.38
CA GLU A 432 0.53 13.24 32.24
C GLU A 432 0.41 14.65 31.67
N GLU A 433 -0.71 15.31 31.94
CA GLU A 433 -0.96 16.67 31.44
C GLU A 433 0.07 17.68 31.98
N ALA A 434 0.51 17.50 33.22
CA ALA A 434 1.55 18.33 33.81
C ALA A 434 2.88 18.27 33.03
N ALA A 435 3.30 17.08 32.58
CA ALA A 435 4.48 16.90 31.77
C ALA A 435 4.32 17.54 30.37
N MET A 436 3.12 17.46 29.78
CA MET A 436 2.84 18.15 28.52
C MET A 436 2.91 19.67 28.65
N LEU A 437 2.36 20.24 29.73
CA LEU A 437 2.40 21.67 30.00
C LEU A 437 3.82 22.16 30.30
N ASP A 438 4.63 21.37 31.00
CA ASP A 438 6.05 21.65 31.19
C ASP A 438 6.82 21.65 29.88
N ALA A 439 6.57 20.64 29.01
CA ALA A 439 7.14 20.61 27.68
C ALA A 439 6.72 21.81 26.81
N VAL A 440 5.45 22.26 26.89
CA VAL A 440 4.94 23.46 26.22
C VAL A 440 5.69 24.70 26.69
N SER A 441 5.89 24.84 28.01
CA SER A 441 6.64 25.96 28.58
C SER A 441 8.12 25.93 28.17
N CYS A 442 8.76 24.76 28.22
CA CYS A 442 10.16 24.59 27.83
C CYS A 442 10.37 24.90 26.32
N ALA A 443 9.47 24.41 25.46
CA ALA A 443 9.52 24.62 24.01
C ALA A 443 9.10 26.04 23.59
N GLN A 444 8.85 26.96 24.52
CA GLN A 444 8.37 28.33 24.25
C GLN A 444 7.08 28.35 23.40
N ALA A 445 6.20 27.36 23.62
CA ALA A 445 5.00 27.15 22.82
C ALA A 445 3.73 27.78 23.45
N SER A 446 3.87 28.95 24.13
CA SER A 446 2.77 29.67 24.79
C SER A 446 1.59 30.01 23.88
N PHE A 447 1.84 30.14 22.56
CA PHE A 447 0.78 30.35 21.56
C PHE A 447 -0.32 29.28 21.58
N ILE A 448 -0.05 28.09 22.16
CA ILE A 448 -1.04 27.03 22.31
C ILE A 448 -2.18 27.48 23.20
N HIS A 449 -1.89 28.25 24.26
CA HIS A 449 -2.92 28.80 25.15
C HIS A 449 -3.79 29.89 24.51
N GLU A 450 -3.33 30.46 23.41
CA GLU A 450 -4.06 31.48 22.63
C GLU A 450 -5.00 30.84 21.57
N LYS A 451 -4.89 29.53 21.35
CA LYS A 451 -5.76 28.81 20.43
C LYS A 451 -7.07 28.40 21.12
N ASP A 452 -8.16 28.43 20.34
CA ASP A 452 -9.46 27.94 20.80
C ASP A 452 -9.36 26.46 21.21
N GLY A 453 -9.54 26.16 22.51
CA GLY A 453 -9.36 24.83 23.06
C GLY A 453 -7.94 24.49 23.53
N GLY A 454 -6.95 25.38 23.39
CA GLY A 454 -5.60 25.16 23.89
C GLY A 454 -4.93 23.91 23.33
N LEU A 455 -4.60 22.94 24.19
CA LEU A 455 -4.05 21.64 23.78
C LEU A 455 -5.00 20.82 22.90
N ASP A 456 -6.31 21.03 22.99
CA ASP A 456 -7.31 20.29 22.20
C ASP A 456 -7.62 20.96 20.86
N PHE A 457 -6.84 21.99 20.47
CA PHE A 457 -6.93 22.62 19.15
C PHE A 457 -6.58 21.61 18.05
N GLU A 458 -7.51 21.43 17.08
CA GLU A 458 -7.39 20.49 15.97
C GLU A 458 -6.43 21.00 14.89
N LEU A 459 -5.49 20.15 14.50
CA LEU A 459 -4.54 20.41 13.43
C LEU A 459 -5.02 19.84 12.11
N ASN A 460 -4.81 20.58 11.03
CA ASN A 460 -4.96 20.08 9.68
C ASN A 460 -3.80 19.13 9.31
N VAL A 461 -3.97 18.38 8.22
CA VAL A 461 -2.92 17.50 7.67
C VAL A 461 -1.59 18.27 7.55
N LYS A 462 -0.54 17.74 8.18
CA LYS A 462 0.79 18.35 8.28
C LYS A 462 0.81 19.67 9.06
N GLY A 463 -0.14 19.92 9.95
CA GLY A 463 -0.19 21.14 10.76
C GLY A 463 -0.30 22.45 9.96
N ARG A 464 -0.89 22.44 8.76
CA ARG A 464 -0.90 23.60 7.84
C ARG A 464 -1.61 24.85 8.38
N ASN A 465 -2.37 24.72 9.45
CA ASN A 465 -3.02 25.82 10.18
C ASN A 465 -2.14 26.42 11.28
N LEU A 466 -0.88 25.98 11.38
CA LEU A 466 0.16 26.58 12.20
C LEU A 466 1.25 27.22 11.33
N SER A 467 1.93 28.25 11.83
CA SER A 467 3.15 28.77 11.20
C SER A 467 4.31 27.76 11.35
N GLY A 468 5.35 27.85 10.50
CA GLY A 468 6.50 26.95 10.57
C GLY A 468 7.16 26.90 11.96
N GLY A 469 7.36 28.05 12.59
CA GLY A 469 7.91 28.12 13.95
C GLY A 469 6.95 27.56 15.03
N GLN A 470 5.63 27.66 14.82
CA GLN A 470 4.65 27.03 15.70
C GLN A 470 4.66 25.51 15.54
N GLN A 471 4.72 25.00 14.30
CA GLN A 471 4.85 23.55 14.05
C GLN A 471 6.10 22.99 14.73
N GLN A 472 7.24 23.65 14.54
CA GLN A 472 8.51 23.25 15.13
C GLN A 472 8.42 23.16 16.67
N ARG A 473 7.81 24.15 17.32
CA ARG A 473 7.65 24.15 18.78
C ARG A 473 6.75 23.02 19.28
N VAL A 474 5.68 22.65 18.55
CA VAL A 474 4.86 21.47 18.88
C VAL A 474 5.66 20.18 18.74
N LEU A 475 6.53 20.06 17.73
CA LEU A 475 7.42 18.92 17.57
C LEU A 475 8.44 18.81 18.69
N ILE A 476 8.98 19.96 19.16
CA ILE A 476 9.85 20.00 20.34
C ILE A 476 9.08 19.58 21.59
N CYS A 477 7.82 20.05 21.79
CA CYS A 477 6.97 19.58 22.89
C CYS A 477 6.80 18.05 22.86
N ARG A 478 6.56 17.46 21.68
CA ARG A 478 6.47 16.00 21.49
C ARG A 478 7.73 15.28 21.96
N ALA A 479 8.90 15.80 21.63
CA ALA A 479 10.18 15.21 22.00
C ALA A 479 10.44 15.31 23.51
N LEU A 480 10.10 16.44 24.15
CA LEU A 480 10.38 16.71 25.55
C LEU A 480 9.38 16.04 26.52
N ALA A 481 8.11 15.92 26.13
CA ALA A 481 7.05 15.45 27.01
C ALA A 481 7.23 14.00 27.53
N GLY A 482 8.11 13.22 26.91
CA GLY A 482 8.47 11.87 27.32
C GLY A 482 9.65 11.79 28.30
N ASP A 483 10.17 12.91 28.79
CA ASP A 483 11.35 13.02 29.64
C ASP A 483 12.54 12.19 29.12
N PRO A 484 13.06 12.49 27.92
CA PRO A 484 14.09 11.69 27.29
C PRO A 484 15.45 11.84 28.01
N ARG A 485 16.21 10.74 28.08
CA ARG A 485 17.60 10.78 28.55
C ARG A 485 18.57 11.32 27.50
N ILE A 486 18.23 11.19 26.24
CA ILE A 486 18.99 11.69 25.10
C ILE A 486 18.04 12.47 24.21
N LEU A 487 18.35 13.74 23.95
CA LEU A 487 17.57 14.63 23.09
C LEU A 487 18.32 14.87 21.79
N LEU A 488 17.72 14.49 20.66
CA LEU A 488 18.28 14.63 19.30
C LEU A 488 17.53 15.75 18.58
N LEU A 489 18.23 16.81 18.20
CA LEU A 489 17.67 17.99 17.56
C LEU A 489 18.34 18.20 16.20
N ASP A 490 17.67 17.77 15.10
CA ASP A 490 18.18 17.94 13.73
C ASP A 490 17.60 19.22 13.10
N ASP A 491 18.43 20.26 13.05
CA ASP A 491 18.15 21.61 12.48
C ASP A 491 16.82 22.22 12.97
N CYS A 492 16.47 21.93 14.24
CA CYS A 492 15.17 22.25 14.84
C CYS A 492 14.95 23.76 15.06
N SER A 493 15.98 24.61 14.92
CA SER A 493 15.89 26.04 15.15
C SER A 493 15.83 26.87 13.86
N SER A 494 15.89 26.24 12.70
CA SER A 494 15.92 26.96 11.40
C SER A 494 14.68 27.81 11.13
N ALA A 495 13.52 27.39 11.65
CA ALA A 495 12.25 28.11 11.52
C ALA A 495 11.92 29.03 12.71
N LEU A 496 12.81 29.12 13.73
CA LEU A 496 12.63 29.95 14.89
C LEU A 496 13.38 31.29 14.72
N ASP A 497 12.82 32.36 15.29
CA ASP A 497 13.54 33.61 15.45
C ASP A 497 14.64 33.52 16.52
N PHE A 498 15.63 34.40 16.47
CA PHE A 498 16.80 34.36 17.34
C PHE A 498 16.47 34.46 18.84
N ARG A 499 15.40 35.18 19.20
CA ARG A 499 14.99 35.35 20.59
C ARG A 499 14.40 34.03 21.11
N THR A 500 13.43 33.46 20.40
CA THR A 500 12.78 32.19 20.75
C THR A 500 13.78 31.07 20.80
N ASP A 501 14.72 30.97 19.85
CA ASP A 501 15.77 29.96 19.84
C ASP A 501 16.69 30.05 21.07
N ARG A 502 17.10 31.27 21.47
CA ARG A 502 17.91 31.51 22.66
C ARG A 502 17.15 31.15 23.95
N GLU A 503 15.89 31.54 24.06
CA GLU A 503 15.02 31.22 25.21
C GLU A 503 14.78 29.71 25.32
N LEU A 504 14.53 29.02 24.20
CA LEU A 504 14.43 27.56 24.15
C LEU A 504 15.70 26.87 24.67
N ARG A 505 16.87 27.25 24.18
CA ARG A 505 18.15 26.64 24.62
C ARG A 505 18.43 26.90 26.09
N ARG A 506 18.07 28.08 26.60
CA ARG A 506 18.17 28.36 28.01
C ARG A 506 17.23 27.45 28.81
N ALA A 507 15.98 27.32 28.41
CA ALA A 507 15.00 26.45 29.07
C ALA A 507 15.42 24.97 29.04
N LEU A 508 15.98 24.49 27.91
CA LEU A 508 16.51 23.13 27.79
C LEU A 508 17.64 22.86 28.81
N ARG A 509 18.58 23.80 28.96
CA ARG A 509 19.68 23.66 29.96
C ARG A 509 19.18 23.69 31.39
N GLU A 510 18.22 24.56 31.69
CA GLU A 510 17.70 24.73 33.06
C GLU A 510 16.79 23.57 33.49
N ARG A 511 15.99 22.99 32.59
CA ARG A 511 14.97 21.98 32.92
C ARG A 511 15.35 20.56 32.53
N HIS A 512 16.12 20.38 31.46
CA HIS A 512 16.56 19.09 30.95
C HIS A 512 18.10 18.95 30.94
N GLY A 513 18.80 19.66 31.82
CA GLY A 513 20.26 19.63 31.92
C GLY A 513 20.87 18.27 32.30
N LEU A 514 20.05 17.31 32.72
CA LEU A 514 20.45 15.92 32.94
C LEU A 514 20.38 15.08 31.64
N ALA A 515 19.65 15.53 30.64
CA ALA A 515 19.56 14.85 29.35
C ALA A 515 20.78 15.21 28.49
N THR A 516 21.42 14.19 27.91
CA THR A 516 22.48 14.42 26.91
C THR A 516 21.83 14.92 25.62
N THR A 517 22.25 16.12 25.18
CA THR A 517 21.62 16.79 24.03
C THR A 517 22.53 16.73 22.83
N VAL A 518 22.07 16.26 21.69
CA VAL A 518 22.78 16.27 20.40
C VAL A 518 22.07 17.28 19.48
N ILE A 519 22.79 18.34 19.11
CA ILE A 519 22.28 19.42 18.25
C ILE A 519 23.00 19.36 16.91
N VAL A 520 22.28 19.03 15.87
CA VAL A 520 22.75 19.22 14.48
C VAL A 520 22.26 20.56 14.00
N ALA A 521 23.16 21.40 13.53
CA ALA A 521 22.80 22.73 13.05
C ALA A 521 23.66 23.18 11.86
N GLN A 522 23.09 24.10 11.09
CA GLN A 522 23.83 24.83 10.05
C GLN A 522 24.35 26.17 10.56
N ARG A 523 23.78 26.69 11.68
CA ARG A 523 24.20 27.95 12.31
C ARG A 523 25.20 27.70 13.42
N VAL A 524 26.33 28.41 13.38
CA VAL A 524 27.37 28.36 14.42
C VAL A 524 26.78 28.74 15.79
N SER A 525 25.95 29.79 15.84
CA SER A 525 25.27 30.22 17.07
C SER A 525 24.46 29.12 17.77
N ALA A 526 24.11 28.08 17.03
CA ALA A 526 23.36 26.95 17.56
C ALA A 526 24.23 25.99 18.39
N VAL A 527 25.49 25.87 18.08
CA VAL A 527 26.41 24.87 18.65
C VAL A 527 27.55 25.48 19.45
N MET A 528 27.78 26.79 19.36
CA MET A 528 28.95 27.43 20.00
C MET A 528 29.01 27.31 21.52
N ALA A 529 27.89 27.06 22.17
CA ALA A 529 27.80 26.84 23.62
C ALA A 529 27.76 25.34 24.01
N ALA A 530 28.01 24.43 23.05
CA ALA A 530 28.07 22.99 23.32
C ALA A 530 29.40 22.60 24.02
N ASP A 531 29.34 21.54 24.85
CA ASP A 531 30.49 21.02 25.58
C ASP A 531 31.50 20.36 24.62
N LEU A 532 30.99 19.77 23.56
CA LEU A 532 31.78 19.20 22.47
C LEU A 532 31.15 19.60 21.12
N ILE A 533 31.95 20.08 20.19
CA ILE A 533 31.54 20.39 18.83
C ILE A 533 32.29 19.48 17.87
N LEU A 534 31.56 18.83 16.97
CA LEU A 534 32.12 18.08 15.84
C LEU A 534 31.94 18.89 14.55
N VAL A 535 33.01 19.16 13.87
CA VAL A 535 33.02 19.77 12.54
C VAL A 535 33.12 18.64 11.51
N MET A 536 32.07 18.47 10.71
CA MET A 536 32.01 17.38 9.73
C MET A 536 32.19 17.89 8.31
N ASP A 537 33.01 17.20 7.53
CA ASP A 537 33.11 17.39 6.07
C ASP A 537 33.26 16.04 5.37
N LYS A 538 32.56 15.86 4.26
CA LYS A 538 32.64 14.65 3.40
C LYS A 538 32.61 13.34 4.16
N GLY A 539 31.74 13.24 5.17
CA GLY A 539 31.54 12.03 5.97
C GLY A 539 32.60 11.81 7.07
N ARG A 540 33.50 12.76 7.35
CA ARG A 540 34.55 12.65 8.36
C ARG A 540 34.46 13.77 9.38
N ILE A 541 34.98 13.52 10.58
CA ILE A 541 35.20 14.56 11.59
C ILE A 541 36.54 15.21 11.28
N ILE A 542 36.54 16.49 10.91
CA ILE A 542 37.74 17.28 10.60
C ILE A 542 38.18 18.19 11.73
N GLY A 543 37.31 18.36 12.75
CA GLY A 543 37.61 19.10 13.97
C GLY A 543 36.72 18.64 15.11
N LYS A 544 37.28 18.49 16.29
CA LYS A 544 36.56 18.10 17.52
C LYS A 544 37.11 18.92 18.70
N GLY A 545 36.21 19.54 19.49
CA GLY A 545 36.60 20.34 20.65
C GLY A 545 35.52 21.36 21.04
N THR A 546 35.86 22.25 21.97
CA THR A 546 35.04 23.38 22.34
C THR A 546 35.13 24.52 21.32
N HIS A 547 34.22 25.50 21.38
CA HIS A 547 34.24 26.67 20.50
C HIS A 547 35.65 27.38 20.49
N PRO A 548 36.29 27.72 21.64
CA PRO A 548 37.59 28.34 21.62
C PRO A 548 38.69 27.46 20.96
N GLN A 549 38.69 26.15 21.27
CA GLN A 549 39.66 25.19 20.69
C GLN A 549 39.52 25.08 19.18
N LEU A 550 38.30 25.06 18.66
CA LEU A 550 38.03 24.97 17.22
C LEU A 550 38.35 26.29 16.49
N MET A 551 38.19 27.42 17.14
CA MET A 551 38.61 28.71 16.62
C MET A 551 40.13 28.77 16.38
N GLU A 552 40.92 28.10 17.23
CA GLU A 552 42.38 28.03 17.07
C GLU A 552 42.82 26.94 16.07
N ASN A 553 42.21 25.75 16.16
CA ASN A 553 42.74 24.53 15.54
C ASN A 553 42.00 24.07 14.27
N CYS A 554 40.81 24.63 13.97
CA CYS A 554 40.01 24.21 12.82
C CYS A 554 39.75 25.36 11.85
N PRO A 555 40.48 25.45 10.73
CA PRO A 555 40.30 26.55 9.76
C PRO A 555 38.89 26.65 9.20
N MET A 556 38.24 25.52 8.89
CA MET A 556 36.86 25.50 8.39
C MET A 556 35.87 26.03 9.41
N TYR A 557 36.02 25.70 10.69
CA TYR A 557 35.15 26.23 11.74
C TYR A 557 35.31 27.74 11.89
N ARG A 558 36.52 28.23 11.84
CA ARG A 558 36.82 29.67 11.89
C ARG A 558 36.20 30.41 10.71
N GLU A 559 36.34 29.86 9.50
CA GLU A 559 35.68 30.43 8.31
C GLU A 559 34.15 30.49 8.44
N LEU A 560 33.51 29.42 8.93
CA LEU A 560 32.07 29.39 9.20
C LEU A 560 31.66 30.46 10.23
N CYS A 561 32.46 30.66 11.30
CA CYS A 561 32.23 31.71 12.29
C CYS A 561 32.32 33.09 11.67
N GLN A 562 33.36 33.36 10.89
CA GLN A 562 33.55 34.65 10.22
C GLN A 562 32.41 34.98 9.25
N LEU A 563 31.97 34.00 8.48
CA LEU A 563 30.89 34.21 7.51
C LEU A 563 29.52 34.44 8.18
N GLN A 564 29.28 33.84 9.34
CA GLN A 564 27.95 33.85 9.97
C GLN A 564 27.80 34.92 11.06
N LEU A 565 28.86 35.25 11.79
CA LEU A 565 28.83 36.19 12.92
C LEU A 565 29.33 37.58 12.58
N GLY A 566 29.99 37.76 11.42
CA GLY A 566 30.65 38.98 11.02
C GLY A 566 32.03 39.16 11.68
N GLY A 567 32.93 39.86 11.01
CA GLY A 567 34.34 40.00 11.46
C GLY A 567 34.55 40.77 12.77
N ASP A 568 33.52 41.42 13.32
CA ASP A 568 33.60 42.22 14.54
C ASP A 568 33.13 41.52 15.82
N ALA A 569 32.75 40.24 15.73
CA ALA A 569 32.24 39.42 16.85
C ALA A 569 33.20 38.33 17.30
N LEU A 570 34.50 38.43 16.92
CA LEU A 570 35.57 37.47 17.28
C LEU A 570 36.40 37.94 18.47
#